data_f2abb5cb4cce51e37c0d45bd8acd4887
#
_entry.id   f2abb5cb4cce51e37c0d45bd8acd4887
#
_cell.length_a   1.000
_cell.length_b   1.000
_cell.length_c   1.000
_cell.angle_alpha   90.00
_cell.angle_beta   90.00
_cell.angle_gamma   90.00
#
_symmetry.space_group_name_H-M   'P 1'
#
loop_
_entity.id
_entity.type
_entity.pdbx_description
1 polymer ?
#
loop_
_entity_poly.entity_id
_entity_poly.type
_entity_poly.pdbx_seq_one_letter_code
_entity_poly.pdbx_strand_id
1 'polypeptide(L)'
;MRKILSILINEPLTWFLGLALLIFAIDQHLNPETRSIIIDPARQQDISDRWAAQMGVAPSSEQLSALTEDWLIEELFYREALRLNLNENDLIVRRRLVQKYGFLVEQVPEQSLTETAIEDFYVANQARYEAPLRFSFEHILLSEQTDGPAALKKLQAGESPEDFGVNTLLPSRLTRKSATEVDFTFGPRFAAALNLELSDQWQGPIRSPYGQHLVFITSSEPARTLALSEVFDKVQYDYIQSLKQAQRREAAAALKARFPVVYATAD
;
A
#
# COMPACT_ATOMS: atom_id res chain seq x y z
N MET A 1 75.25 -9.29 0.84
CA MET A 1 73.77 -9.15 0.63
C MET A 1 73.01 -10.47 0.80
N ARG A 2 73.32 -11.58 0.14
CA ARG A 2 72.58 -12.87 0.24
C ARG A 2 72.49 -13.45 1.68
N LYS A 3 73.53 -13.36 2.54
CA LYS A 3 73.51 -13.85 3.91
C LYS A 3 72.61 -13.08 4.87
N ILE A 4 72.46 -11.74 4.65
CA ILE A 4 71.60 -10.91 5.48
C ILE A 4 70.14 -11.19 5.15
N LEU A 5 69.81 -11.38 3.87
CA LEU A 5 68.45 -11.71 3.41
C LEU A 5 67.96 -13.09 3.94
N SER A 6 68.87 -14.07 4.00
CA SER A 6 68.53 -15.41 4.53
C SER A 6 68.33 -15.43 6.05
N ILE A 7 68.98 -14.55 6.79
CA ILE A 7 68.77 -14.38 8.23
C ILE A 7 67.41 -13.70 8.50
N LEU A 8 67.09 -12.67 7.75
CA LEU A 8 65.80 -11.97 7.85
C LEU A 8 64.58 -12.89 7.53
N ILE A 9 64.72 -13.76 6.54
CA ILE A 9 63.60 -14.69 6.14
C ILE A 9 63.40 -15.79 7.17
N ASN A 10 64.42 -16.19 7.95
CA ASN A 10 64.30 -17.24 8.96
C ASN A 10 63.95 -16.72 10.36
N GLU A 11 63.89 -15.40 10.54
CA GLU A 11 63.52 -14.83 11.83
C GLU A 11 62.01 -14.79 11.99
N PRO A 12 61.40 -15.36 13.05
CA PRO A 12 59.98 -15.33 13.30
C PRO A 12 59.40 -13.89 13.36
N LEU A 13 60.21 -12.95 13.80
CA LEU A 13 59.83 -11.53 13.91
C LEU A 13 59.57 -10.89 12.53
N THR A 14 60.29 -11.30 11.49
CA THR A 14 60.10 -10.79 10.11
C THR A 14 58.78 -11.28 9.52
N TRP A 15 58.39 -12.52 9.79
CA TRP A 15 57.11 -13.05 9.41
C TRP A 15 55.96 -12.39 10.15
N PHE A 16 56.14 -12.13 11.45
CA PHE A 16 55.17 -11.40 12.25
C PHE A 16 54.97 -9.96 11.74
N LEU A 17 56.03 -9.26 11.42
CA LEU A 17 56.01 -7.93 10.88
C LEU A 17 55.36 -7.88 9.47
N GLY A 18 55.70 -8.88 8.62
CA GLY A 18 55.07 -9.03 7.30
C GLY A 18 53.57 -9.31 7.39
N LEU A 19 53.15 -10.17 8.32
CA LEU A 19 51.75 -10.44 8.57
C LEU A 19 51.00 -9.22 9.14
N ALA A 20 51.64 -8.51 10.06
CA ALA A 20 51.05 -7.29 10.62
C ALA A 20 50.86 -6.17 9.53
N LEU A 21 51.84 -5.98 8.63
CA LEU A 21 51.75 -5.10 7.50
C LEU A 21 50.65 -5.54 6.51
N LEU A 22 50.53 -6.85 6.27
CA LEU A 22 49.48 -7.39 5.41
C LEU A 22 48.10 -7.15 6.01
N ILE A 23 47.94 -7.45 7.31
CA ILE A 23 46.68 -7.17 8.03
C ILE A 23 46.35 -5.69 8.01
N PHE A 24 47.31 -4.81 8.24
CA PHE A 24 47.13 -3.38 8.19
C PHE A 24 46.73 -2.90 6.79
N ALA A 25 47.38 -3.41 5.73
CA ALA A 25 47.01 -3.09 4.36
C ALA A 25 45.61 -3.57 3.97
N ILE A 26 45.25 -4.76 4.45
CA ILE A 26 43.88 -5.31 4.28
C ILE A 26 42.89 -4.46 5.05
N ASP A 27 43.16 -4.09 6.28
CA ASP A 27 42.32 -3.25 7.10
C ASP A 27 42.11 -1.87 6.47
N GLN A 28 43.17 -1.22 5.99
CA GLN A 28 43.06 0.04 5.24
C GLN A 28 42.26 -0.08 3.93
N HIS A 29 42.27 -1.25 3.31
CA HIS A 29 41.54 -1.47 2.05
C HIS A 29 40.07 -1.84 2.29
N LEU A 30 39.80 -2.59 3.35
CA LEU A 30 38.45 -3.08 3.71
C LEU A 30 37.65 -2.09 4.57
N ASN A 31 38.32 -1.22 5.34
CA ASN A 31 37.68 -0.22 6.20
C ASN A 31 37.67 1.18 5.53
N PRO A 32 36.69 1.49 4.72
CA PRO A 32 36.52 2.82 4.12
C PRO A 32 36.23 3.93 5.16
N GLU A 33 35.98 3.55 6.42
CA GLU A 33 35.61 4.42 7.52
C GLU A 33 36.69 5.42 7.93
N THR A 34 37.96 5.15 7.60
CA THR A 34 39.10 6.06 7.86
C THR A 34 39.33 7.07 6.73
N ARG A 35 38.54 7.01 5.65
CA ARG A 35 38.69 7.95 4.55
C ARG A 35 38.24 9.36 4.96
N SER A 36 39.02 10.36 4.61
CA SER A 36 38.69 11.76 4.82
C SER A 36 37.32 12.10 4.21
N ILE A 37 36.53 12.90 4.89
CA ILE A 37 35.29 13.44 4.36
C ILE A 37 35.69 14.59 3.41
N ILE A 38 35.33 14.46 2.14
CA ILE A 38 35.62 15.47 1.13
C ILE A 38 34.33 16.28 0.90
N ILE A 39 34.41 17.56 1.19
CA ILE A 39 33.34 18.53 0.89
C ILE A 39 33.79 19.30 -0.35
N ASP A 40 33.50 18.74 -1.51
CA ASP A 40 33.78 19.33 -2.79
C ASP A 40 32.65 20.30 -3.25
N PRO A 41 32.87 21.10 -4.30
CA PRO A 41 31.83 22.00 -4.82
C PRO A 41 30.56 21.29 -5.26
N ALA A 42 30.66 20.06 -5.72
CA ALA A 42 29.50 19.27 -6.12
C ALA A 42 28.59 18.91 -4.90
N ARG A 43 29.22 18.60 -3.76
CA ARG A 43 28.50 18.37 -2.51
C ARG A 43 27.83 19.65 -2.00
N GLN A 44 28.53 20.79 -2.06
CA GLN A 44 27.92 22.06 -1.66
C GLN A 44 26.75 22.44 -2.57
N GLN A 45 26.86 22.17 -3.87
CA GLN A 45 25.78 22.40 -4.82
C GLN A 45 24.58 21.48 -4.50
N ASP A 46 24.77 20.20 -4.23
CA ASP A 46 23.72 19.26 -3.84
C ASP A 46 22.97 19.72 -2.55
N ILE A 47 23.70 20.24 -1.56
CA ILE A 47 23.11 20.82 -0.34
C ILE A 47 22.27 22.06 -0.68
N SER A 48 22.80 22.95 -1.54
CA SER A 48 22.09 24.14 -1.99
C SER A 48 20.81 23.80 -2.75
N ASP A 49 20.86 22.83 -3.67
CA ASP A 49 19.74 22.42 -4.50
C ASP A 49 18.62 21.80 -3.66
N ARG A 50 18.95 20.98 -2.67
CA ARG A 50 17.97 20.42 -1.72
C ARG A 50 17.26 21.50 -0.91
N TRP A 51 18.02 22.49 -0.44
CA TRP A 51 17.44 23.65 0.24
C TRP A 51 16.51 24.43 -0.68
N ALA A 52 16.97 24.74 -1.90
CA ALA A 52 16.17 25.48 -2.87
C ALA A 52 14.89 24.76 -3.26
N ALA A 53 14.94 23.43 -3.39
CA ALA A 53 13.75 22.59 -3.66
C ALA A 53 12.72 22.64 -2.54
N GLN A 54 13.16 22.82 -1.29
CA GLN A 54 12.27 22.87 -0.12
C GLN A 54 11.75 24.29 0.16
N MET A 55 12.62 25.30 0.03
CA MET A 55 12.32 26.68 0.41
C MET A 55 11.92 27.57 -0.77
N GLY A 56 12.08 27.10 -2.00
CA GLY A 56 11.78 27.86 -3.21
C GLY A 56 12.83 28.93 -3.59
N VAL A 57 13.90 29.08 -2.77
CA VAL A 57 15.00 30.04 -2.99
C VAL A 57 16.34 29.42 -2.65
N ALA A 58 17.39 29.84 -3.34
CA ALA A 58 18.75 29.40 -3.02
C ALA A 58 19.20 29.94 -1.63
N PRO A 59 20.01 29.18 -0.87
CA PRO A 59 20.52 29.63 0.41
C PRO A 59 21.54 30.78 0.23
N SER A 60 21.62 31.68 1.20
CA SER A 60 22.72 32.63 1.30
C SER A 60 24.05 31.92 1.59
N SER A 61 25.19 32.61 1.44
CA SER A 61 26.48 32.02 1.76
C SER A 61 26.61 31.59 3.22
N GLU A 62 26.04 32.33 4.14
CA GLU A 62 26.01 31.99 5.57
C GLU A 62 25.14 30.79 5.84
N GLN A 63 23.96 30.73 5.22
CA GLN A 63 23.06 29.56 5.30
C GLN A 63 23.71 28.32 4.70
N LEU A 64 24.36 28.45 3.53
CA LEU A 64 25.05 27.32 2.91
C LEU A 64 26.17 26.78 3.79
N SER A 65 26.91 27.68 4.47
CA SER A 65 27.95 27.27 5.43
C SER A 65 27.38 26.49 6.60
N ALA A 66 26.28 26.98 7.19
CA ALA A 66 25.59 26.27 8.27
C ALA A 66 25.04 24.91 7.84
N LEU A 67 24.38 24.86 6.68
CA LEU A 67 23.86 23.60 6.09
C LEU A 67 24.98 22.59 5.79
N THR A 68 26.15 23.09 5.37
CA THR A 68 27.33 22.25 5.11
C THR A 68 27.86 21.64 6.41
N GLU A 69 27.90 22.43 7.49
CA GLU A 69 28.29 21.95 8.82
C GLU A 69 27.29 20.91 9.37
N ASP A 70 26.00 21.17 9.25
CA ASP A 70 24.96 20.22 9.64
C ASP A 70 25.10 18.90 8.87
N TRP A 71 25.32 18.98 7.56
CA TRP A 71 25.57 17.79 6.75
C TRP A 71 26.84 17.04 7.19
N LEU A 72 27.92 17.77 7.53
CA LEU A 72 29.16 17.15 8.02
C LEU A 72 28.92 16.38 9.34
N ILE A 73 28.18 16.97 10.26
CA ILE A 73 27.83 16.32 11.53
C ILE A 73 27.01 15.06 11.29
N GLU A 74 26.02 15.11 10.37
CA GLU A 74 25.21 13.95 9.98
C GLU A 74 26.11 12.83 9.39
N GLU A 75 27.04 13.17 8.50
CA GLU A 75 27.95 12.20 7.88
C GLU A 75 28.90 11.56 8.93
N LEU A 76 29.41 12.36 9.87
CA LEU A 76 30.22 11.86 10.98
C LEU A 76 29.45 10.87 11.85
N PHE A 77 28.23 11.21 12.22
CA PHE A 77 27.35 10.32 13.03
C PHE A 77 27.00 9.05 12.27
N TYR A 78 26.71 9.15 10.98
CA TYR A 78 26.44 7.99 10.13
C TYR A 78 27.63 7.03 10.07
N ARG A 79 28.84 7.55 9.85
CA ARG A 79 30.07 6.73 9.82
C ARG A 79 30.33 6.04 11.17
N GLU A 80 30.17 6.77 12.26
CA GLU A 80 30.34 6.22 13.60
C GLU A 80 29.27 5.15 13.92
N ALA A 81 28.03 5.39 13.51
CA ALA A 81 26.96 4.40 13.65
C ALA A 81 27.26 3.09 12.91
N LEU A 82 27.81 3.20 11.69
CA LEU A 82 28.25 2.02 10.93
C LEU A 82 29.43 1.31 11.63
N ARG A 83 30.42 2.07 12.13
CA ARG A 83 31.54 1.53 12.89
C ARG A 83 31.11 0.76 14.14
N LEU A 84 30.05 1.22 14.77
CA LEU A 84 29.45 0.56 15.94
C LEU A 84 28.45 -0.55 15.56
N ASN A 85 28.30 -0.87 14.28
CA ASN A 85 27.37 -1.86 13.74
C ASN A 85 25.90 -1.62 14.16
N LEU A 86 25.50 -0.35 14.36
CA LEU A 86 24.13 0.00 14.76
C LEU A 86 23.08 -0.31 13.68
N ASN A 87 23.51 -0.55 12.45
CA ASN A 87 22.67 -1.02 11.34
C ASN A 87 22.39 -2.52 11.39
N GLU A 88 23.13 -3.30 12.16
CA GLU A 88 22.97 -4.75 12.25
C GLU A 88 21.84 -5.13 13.21
N ASN A 89 21.03 -6.11 12.82
CA ASN A 89 19.87 -6.59 13.58
C ASN A 89 18.81 -5.51 13.87
N ASP A 90 18.90 -4.33 13.26
CA ASP A 90 17.89 -3.28 13.34
C ASP A 90 16.77 -3.51 12.31
N LEU A 91 15.56 -3.74 12.80
CA LEU A 91 14.38 -3.99 11.96
C LEU A 91 13.96 -2.75 11.14
N ILE A 92 14.24 -1.54 11.63
CA ILE A 92 13.90 -0.28 10.93
C ILE A 92 14.83 -0.10 9.75
N VAL A 93 16.14 -0.23 9.98
CA VAL A 93 17.16 -0.18 8.92
C VAL A 93 16.90 -1.26 7.88
N ARG A 94 16.67 -2.52 8.31
CA ARG A 94 16.34 -3.63 7.41
C ARG A 94 15.11 -3.32 6.56
N ARG A 95 14.03 -2.84 7.17
CA ARG A 95 12.79 -2.48 6.47
C ARG A 95 13.04 -1.37 5.45
N ARG A 96 13.84 -0.36 5.81
CA ARG A 96 14.19 0.74 4.91
C ARG A 96 14.99 0.28 3.69
N LEU A 97 15.96 -0.62 3.89
CA LEU A 97 16.74 -1.21 2.80
C LEU A 97 15.87 -2.05 1.87
N VAL A 98 14.99 -2.89 2.42
CA VAL A 98 14.00 -3.67 1.64
C VAL A 98 13.10 -2.75 0.83
N GLN A 99 12.60 -1.66 1.43
CA GLN A 99 11.78 -0.67 0.73
C GLN A 99 12.54 0.03 -0.41
N LYS A 100 13.79 0.45 -0.16
CA LYS A 100 14.63 1.07 -1.20
C LYS A 100 14.89 0.12 -2.36
N TYR A 101 15.18 -1.14 -2.06
CA TYR A 101 15.38 -2.15 -3.10
C TYR A 101 14.08 -2.42 -3.87
N GLY A 102 12.95 -2.46 -3.18
CA GLY A 102 11.62 -2.54 -3.82
C GLY A 102 11.41 -1.42 -4.85
N PHE A 103 11.65 -0.17 -4.48
CA PHE A 103 11.56 0.96 -5.42
C PHE A 103 12.49 0.85 -6.62
N LEU A 104 13.69 0.28 -6.42
CA LEU A 104 14.65 0.09 -7.51
C LEU A 104 14.15 -0.93 -8.54
N VAL A 105 13.52 -2.02 -8.10
CA VAL A 105 13.07 -3.11 -8.98
C VAL A 105 11.67 -2.88 -9.55
N GLU A 106 10.85 -2.03 -8.92
CA GLU A 106 9.46 -1.77 -9.30
C GLU A 106 9.32 -0.54 -10.24
N GLN A 107 10.38 -0.19 -10.96
CA GLN A 107 10.33 0.93 -11.92
C GLN A 107 9.57 0.52 -13.18
N VAL A 108 8.46 1.19 -13.44
CA VAL A 108 7.66 0.97 -14.66
C VAL A 108 8.13 1.95 -15.73
N PRO A 109 8.65 1.48 -16.87
CA PRO A 109 9.01 2.35 -17.96
C PRO A 109 7.78 3.05 -18.55
N GLU A 110 7.89 4.35 -18.86
CA GLU A 110 6.78 5.11 -19.48
C GLU A 110 6.28 4.48 -20.78
N GLN A 111 7.18 3.88 -21.55
CA GLN A 111 6.85 3.18 -22.80
C GLN A 111 5.88 2.00 -22.59
N SER A 112 5.77 1.48 -21.38
CA SER A 112 4.83 0.41 -21.04
C SER A 112 3.41 0.93 -20.81
N LEU A 113 3.22 2.24 -20.65
CA LEU A 113 1.96 2.87 -20.31
C LEU A 113 1.25 3.42 -21.57
N THR A 114 1.09 2.57 -22.57
CA THR A 114 0.35 2.93 -23.78
C THR A 114 -1.15 2.80 -23.54
N GLU A 115 -1.95 3.60 -24.25
CA GLU A 115 -3.41 3.53 -24.20
C GLU A 115 -3.91 2.11 -24.55
N THR A 116 -3.33 1.50 -25.59
CA THR A 116 -3.64 0.12 -25.98
C THR A 116 -3.38 -0.89 -24.87
N ALA A 117 -2.26 -0.77 -24.16
CA ALA A 117 -1.94 -1.68 -23.05
C ALA A 117 -2.90 -1.52 -21.85
N ILE A 118 -3.36 -0.30 -21.60
CA ILE A 118 -4.37 -0.02 -20.58
C ILE A 118 -5.73 -0.59 -20.99
N GLU A 119 -6.10 -0.45 -22.28
CA GLU A 119 -7.33 -1.02 -22.83
C GLU A 119 -7.33 -2.55 -22.76
N ASP A 120 -6.24 -3.20 -23.18
CA ASP A 120 -6.08 -4.65 -23.09
C ASP A 120 -6.19 -5.14 -21.65
N PHE A 121 -5.57 -4.42 -20.71
CA PHE A 121 -5.68 -4.73 -19.28
C PHE A 121 -7.11 -4.58 -18.76
N TYR A 122 -7.84 -3.54 -19.19
CA TYR A 122 -9.24 -3.36 -18.84
C TYR A 122 -10.08 -4.52 -19.37
N VAL A 123 -9.94 -4.88 -20.64
CA VAL A 123 -10.68 -5.98 -21.26
C VAL A 123 -10.43 -7.31 -20.53
N ALA A 124 -9.18 -7.58 -20.18
CA ALA A 124 -8.81 -8.79 -19.43
C ALA A 124 -9.32 -8.80 -17.97
N ASN A 125 -9.71 -7.64 -17.41
CA ASN A 125 -10.08 -7.49 -16.02
C ASN A 125 -11.47 -6.84 -15.82
N GLN A 126 -12.37 -6.88 -16.80
CA GLN A 126 -13.67 -6.18 -16.78
C GLN A 126 -14.48 -6.42 -15.51
N ALA A 127 -14.48 -7.64 -14.98
CA ALA A 127 -15.21 -7.98 -13.75
C ALA A 127 -14.78 -7.17 -12.53
N ARG A 128 -13.60 -6.54 -12.55
CA ARG A 128 -13.12 -5.64 -11.47
C ARG A 128 -13.70 -4.22 -11.56
N TYR A 129 -14.32 -3.90 -12.68
CA TYR A 129 -14.83 -2.57 -13.02
C TYR A 129 -16.34 -2.58 -13.23
N GLU A 130 -17.03 -3.34 -12.39
CA GLU A 130 -18.48 -3.40 -12.37
C GLU A 130 -19.05 -2.43 -11.32
N ALA A 131 -20.04 -1.65 -11.72
CA ALA A 131 -20.92 -0.99 -10.77
C ALA A 131 -21.89 -2.04 -10.21
N PRO A 132 -21.94 -2.21 -8.88
CA PRO A 132 -22.89 -3.14 -8.30
C PRO A 132 -24.33 -2.67 -8.49
N LEU A 133 -25.28 -3.60 -8.45
CA LEU A 133 -26.69 -3.27 -8.31
C LEU A 133 -26.88 -2.34 -7.12
N ARG A 134 -27.56 -1.22 -7.35
CA ARG A 134 -27.95 -0.25 -6.32
C ARG A 134 -29.46 -0.05 -6.33
N PHE A 135 -30.01 0.12 -5.15
CA PHE A 135 -31.42 0.41 -5.00
C PHE A 135 -31.68 1.42 -3.89
N SER A 136 -32.78 2.10 -4.04
CA SER A 136 -33.30 3.03 -3.05
C SER A 136 -34.63 2.49 -2.55
N PHE A 137 -34.86 2.59 -1.26
CA PHE A 137 -36.12 2.12 -0.67
C PHE A 137 -36.45 2.87 0.61
N GLU A 138 -37.71 2.87 0.94
CA GLU A 138 -38.24 3.20 2.25
C GLU A 138 -38.63 1.95 2.99
N HIS A 139 -38.57 1.99 4.31
CA HIS A 139 -39.07 0.87 5.12
C HIS A 139 -39.76 1.36 6.40
N ILE A 140 -40.61 0.51 6.92
CA ILE A 140 -41.16 0.60 8.27
C ILE A 140 -40.79 -0.65 9.04
N LEU A 141 -40.46 -0.47 10.32
CA LEU A 141 -40.31 -1.56 11.27
C LEU A 141 -41.68 -1.81 11.96
N LEU A 142 -42.17 -3.03 11.90
CA LEU A 142 -43.45 -3.39 12.53
C LEU A 142 -43.24 -3.68 14.03
N SER A 143 -44.27 -3.42 14.84
CA SER A 143 -44.29 -3.90 16.21
C SER A 143 -44.40 -5.43 16.26
N GLU A 144 -43.95 -6.03 17.36
CA GLU A 144 -44.06 -7.49 17.54
C GLU A 144 -45.50 -8.02 17.53
N GLN A 145 -46.47 -7.15 17.87
CA GLN A 145 -47.90 -7.50 17.89
C GLN A 145 -48.58 -7.30 16.53
N THR A 146 -47.90 -6.69 15.56
CA THR A 146 -48.49 -6.36 14.25
C THR A 146 -48.48 -7.60 13.35
N ASP A 147 -49.65 -7.97 12.83
CA ASP A 147 -49.73 -8.98 11.75
C ASP A 147 -49.16 -8.38 10.44
N GLY A 148 -47.94 -8.80 10.11
CA GLY A 148 -47.20 -8.27 8.96
C GLY A 148 -47.94 -8.45 7.63
N PRO A 149 -48.46 -9.63 7.29
CA PRO A 149 -49.27 -9.84 6.10
C PRO A 149 -50.53 -8.98 6.03
N ALA A 150 -51.24 -8.77 7.18
CA ALA A 150 -52.40 -7.90 7.22
C ALA A 150 -52.03 -6.42 7.03
N ALA A 151 -50.91 -5.95 7.67
CA ALA A 151 -50.40 -4.61 7.49
C ALA A 151 -49.99 -4.35 6.04
N LEU A 152 -49.31 -5.32 5.40
CA LEU A 152 -48.93 -5.22 4.00
C LEU A 152 -50.15 -5.00 3.08
N LYS A 153 -51.23 -5.77 3.28
CA LYS A 153 -52.47 -5.62 2.49
C LYS A 153 -53.07 -4.22 2.63
N LYS A 154 -53.07 -3.66 3.83
CA LYS A 154 -53.60 -2.34 4.12
C LYS A 154 -52.76 -1.24 3.47
N LEU A 155 -51.42 -1.35 3.55
CA LEU A 155 -50.49 -0.41 2.83
C LEU A 155 -50.67 -0.49 1.32
N GLN A 156 -50.86 -1.69 0.77
CA GLN A 156 -51.14 -1.87 -0.65
C GLN A 156 -52.54 -1.34 -1.04
N ALA A 157 -53.47 -1.20 -0.09
CA ALA A 157 -54.75 -0.56 -0.27
C ALA A 157 -54.72 0.98 -0.10
N GLY A 158 -53.56 1.55 0.25
CA GLY A 158 -53.33 2.99 0.34
C GLY A 158 -53.44 3.58 1.76
N GLU A 159 -53.44 2.73 2.81
CA GLU A 159 -53.31 3.24 4.20
C GLU A 159 -51.93 3.83 4.44
N SER A 160 -51.81 4.77 5.39
CA SER A 160 -50.56 5.48 5.67
C SER A 160 -49.51 4.58 6.33
N PRO A 161 -48.25 4.59 5.88
CA PRO A 161 -47.16 3.85 6.52
C PRO A 161 -46.97 4.19 8.01
N GLU A 162 -47.28 5.42 8.41
CA GLU A 162 -47.15 5.92 9.78
C GLU A 162 -48.05 5.19 10.78
N ASP A 163 -49.15 4.59 10.29
CA ASP A 163 -50.10 3.85 11.12
C ASP A 163 -49.58 2.49 11.59
N PHE A 164 -48.53 1.97 10.95
CA PHE A 164 -48.01 0.61 11.19
C PHE A 164 -46.57 0.57 11.74
N GLY A 165 -45.78 1.63 11.49
CA GLY A 165 -44.40 1.68 11.87
C GLY A 165 -44.19 2.04 13.34
N VAL A 166 -43.15 1.44 13.94
CA VAL A 166 -42.63 1.88 15.23
C VAL A 166 -41.38 2.76 15.07
N ASN A 167 -41.18 3.63 16.05
CA ASN A 167 -39.99 4.47 16.05
C ASN A 167 -38.71 3.61 16.18
N THR A 168 -37.77 3.86 15.31
CA THR A 168 -36.48 3.16 15.28
C THR A 168 -35.35 4.14 15.00
N LEU A 169 -34.11 3.76 15.37
CA LEU A 169 -32.89 4.49 15.00
C LEU A 169 -32.39 4.16 13.57
N LEU A 170 -33.04 3.19 12.92
CA LEU A 170 -32.72 2.87 11.54
C LEU A 170 -33.18 4.02 10.61
N PRO A 171 -32.44 4.33 9.54
CA PRO A 171 -32.83 5.34 8.57
C PRO A 171 -34.10 4.85 7.84
N SER A 172 -35.19 5.60 7.90
CA SER A 172 -36.47 5.25 7.25
C SER A 172 -36.39 5.15 5.73
N ARG A 173 -35.38 5.84 5.13
CA ARG A 173 -35.12 5.85 3.69
C ARG A 173 -33.64 5.59 3.42
N LEU A 174 -33.34 4.69 2.50
CA LEU A 174 -32.01 4.43 1.97
C LEU A 174 -31.97 4.82 0.49
N THR A 175 -30.91 5.48 0.08
CA THR A 175 -30.73 5.98 -1.31
C THR A 175 -29.48 5.37 -1.92
N ARG A 176 -29.60 4.76 -3.10
CA ARG A 176 -28.53 4.21 -3.93
C ARG A 176 -27.59 3.27 -3.15
N LYS A 177 -28.15 2.38 -2.35
CA LYS A 177 -27.38 1.42 -1.55
C LYS A 177 -27.16 0.12 -2.31
N SER A 178 -25.96 -0.45 -2.18
CA SER A 178 -25.66 -1.81 -2.63
C SER A 178 -26.20 -2.85 -1.65
N ALA A 179 -26.29 -4.10 -2.09
CA ALA A 179 -26.73 -5.20 -1.22
C ALA A 179 -25.87 -5.32 0.05
N THR A 180 -24.55 -5.16 -0.07
CA THR A 180 -23.63 -5.21 1.08
C THR A 180 -23.88 -4.09 2.07
N GLU A 181 -24.14 -2.87 1.60
CA GLU A 181 -24.45 -1.73 2.49
C GLU A 181 -25.80 -1.91 3.21
N VAL A 182 -26.78 -2.51 2.54
CA VAL A 182 -28.08 -2.82 3.14
C VAL A 182 -27.95 -3.93 4.17
N ASP A 183 -27.25 -5.01 3.84
CA ASP A 183 -27.00 -6.10 4.77
C ASP A 183 -26.18 -5.66 5.99
N PHE A 184 -25.27 -4.68 5.83
CA PHE A 184 -24.58 -4.07 6.96
C PHE A 184 -25.55 -3.34 7.91
N THR A 185 -26.58 -2.70 7.37
CA THR A 185 -27.56 -1.92 8.17
C THR A 185 -28.62 -2.81 8.79
N PHE A 186 -29.19 -3.75 8.03
CA PHE A 186 -30.36 -4.55 8.42
C PHE A 186 -30.06 -5.99 8.80
N GLY A 187 -28.79 -6.40 8.68
CA GLY A 187 -28.35 -7.77 8.92
C GLY A 187 -28.27 -8.61 7.64
N PRO A 188 -27.55 -9.75 7.71
CA PRO A 188 -27.24 -10.57 6.55
C PRO A 188 -28.52 -11.10 5.87
N ARG A 189 -28.49 -11.13 4.54
CA ARG A 189 -29.58 -11.58 3.66
C ARG A 189 -30.82 -10.69 3.60
N PHE A 190 -30.81 -9.53 4.23
CA PHE A 190 -31.93 -8.60 4.10
C PHE A 190 -32.09 -8.12 2.65
N ALA A 191 -30.98 -7.70 2.03
CA ALA A 191 -30.97 -7.28 0.64
C ALA A 191 -31.42 -8.40 -0.33
N ALA A 192 -31.04 -9.63 -0.06
CA ALA A 192 -31.45 -10.78 -0.88
C ALA A 192 -32.95 -11.12 -0.78
N ALA A 193 -33.65 -10.66 0.27
CA ALA A 193 -35.09 -10.85 0.44
C ALA A 193 -35.93 -9.76 -0.27
N LEU A 194 -35.28 -8.70 -0.79
CA LEU A 194 -35.92 -7.64 -1.57
C LEU A 194 -36.26 -8.14 -2.96
N ASN A 195 -37.51 -8.05 -3.36
CA ASN A 195 -37.90 -8.33 -4.74
C ASN A 195 -37.89 -7.02 -5.55
N LEU A 196 -36.89 -6.85 -6.39
CA LEU A 196 -36.68 -5.64 -7.19
C LEU A 196 -37.67 -5.49 -8.35
N GLU A 197 -38.37 -6.56 -8.71
CA GLU A 197 -39.47 -6.53 -9.69
C GLU A 197 -40.74 -5.84 -9.15
N LEU A 198 -40.89 -5.79 -7.83
CA LEU A 198 -41.97 -5.12 -7.12
C LEU A 198 -41.59 -3.66 -6.77
N SER A 199 -41.02 -2.92 -7.71
CA SER A 199 -40.82 -1.47 -7.55
C SER A 199 -42.17 -0.74 -7.45
N ASP A 200 -42.18 0.39 -6.72
CA ASP A 200 -43.36 1.21 -6.47
C ASP A 200 -44.53 0.46 -5.77
N GLN A 201 -44.20 -0.60 -5.02
CA GLN A 201 -45.15 -1.38 -4.21
C GLN A 201 -44.52 -1.75 -2.87
N TRP A 202 -45.40 -1.78 -1.83
CA TRP A 202 -45.01 -2.35 -0.54
C TRP A 202 -44.84 -3.85 -0.64
N GLN A 203 -43.78 -4.35 -0.06
CA GLN A 203 -43.44 -5.78 -0.02
C GLN A 203 -42.96 -6.21 1.37
N GLY A 204 -42.93 -7.51 1.63
CA GLY A 204 -42.56 -8.08 2.90
C GLY A 204 -43.64 -8.99 3.46
N PRO A 205 -43.62 -9.27 4.77
CA PRO A 205 -42.64 -8.81 5.76
C PRO A 205 -41.26 -9.46 5.59
N ILE A 206 -40.19 -8.66 5.66
CA ILE A 206 -38.80 -9.10 5.61
C ILE A 206 -38.24 -9.06 7.04
N ARG A 207 -37.58 -10.14 7.45
CA ARG A 207 -37.00 -10.25 8.80
C ARG A 207 -35.57 -9.65 8.85
N SER A 208 -35.31 -8.96 9.95
CA SER A 208 -33.98 -8.48 10.36
C SER A 208 -33.76 -8.82 11.84
N PRO A 209 -32.56 -8.60 12.40
CA PRO A 209 -32.34 -8.65 13.85
C PRO A 209 -33.18 -7.66 14.66
N TYR A 210 -33.72 -6.63 14.02
CA TYR A 210 -34.56 -5.61 14.66
C TYR A 210 -36.07 -5.96 14.67
N GLY A 211 -36.46 -6.93 13.85
CA GLY A 211 -37.89 -7.34 13.72
C GLY A 211 -38.34 -7.55 12.28
N GLN A 212 -39.61 -7.35 12.01
CA GLN A 212 -40.21 -7.45 10.69
C GLN A 212 -40.31 -6.07 10.02
N HIS A 213 -39.93 -6.01 8.76
CA HIS A 213 -40.00 -4.78 7.96
C HIS A 213 -40.95 -4.96 6.78
N LEU A 214 -41.70 -3.90 6.48
CA LEU A 214 -42.28 -3.70 5.16
C LEU A 214 -41.45 -2.70 4.40
N VAL A 215 -41.20 -2.96 3.13
CA VAL A 215 -40.25 -2.19 2.29
C VAL A 215 -40.97 -1.73 1.04
N PHE A 216 -40.65 -0.48 0.61
CA PHE A 216 -41.10 0.14 -0.63
C PHE A 216 -39.93 0.53 -1.45
N ILE A 217 -39.65 -0.15 -2.58
CA ILE A 217 -38.53 0.15 -3.46
C ILE A 217 -38.91 1.33 -4.34
N THR A 218 -38.15 2.43 -4.21
CA THR A 218 -38.37 3.68 -4.98
C THR A 218 -37.57 3.73 -6.28
N SER A 219 -36.44 3.04 -6.36
CA SER A 219 -35.64 2.91 -7.58
C SER A 219 -34.63 1.78 -7.49
N SER A 220 -34.25 1.23 -8.64
CA SER A 220 -33.15 0.29 -8.76
C SER A 220 -32.26 0.66 -9.97
N GLU A 221 -30.95 0.55 -9.79
CA GLU A 221 -29.93 0.71 -10.83
C GLU A 221 -29.26 -0.66 -11.02
N PRO A 222 -29.40 -1.29 -12.19
CA PRO A 222 -28.84 -2.62 -12.41
C PRO A 222 -27.31 -2.59 -12.34
N ALA A 223 -26.72 -3.71 -11.95
CA ALA A 223 -25.29 -3.90 -12.09
C ALA A 223 -24.88 -3.76 -13.56
N ARG A 224 -23.80 -3.08 -13.82
CA ARG A 224 -23.26 -2.91 -15.17
C ARG A 224 -21.74 -2.82 -15.17
N THR A 225 -21.12 -3.24 -16.22
CA THR A 225 -19.71 -2.95 -16.47
C THR A 225 -19.56 -1.46 -16.73
N LEU A 226 -18.67 -0.80 -16.03
CA LEU A 226 -18.32 0.61 -16.23
C LEU A 226 -17.45 0.73 -17.47
N ALA A 227 -17.77 1.64 -18.38
CA ALA A 227 -16.94 1.88 -19.55
C ALA A 227 -15.53 2.33 -19.15
N LEU A 228 -14.52 2.03 -19.99
CA LEU A 228 -13.14 2.44 -19.72
C LEU A 228 -13.01 3.93 -19.44
N SER A 229 -13.75 4.78 -20.16
CA SER A 229 -13.77 6.23 -19.97
C SER A 229 -14.27 6.66 -18.58
N GLU A 230 -15.10 5.84 -17.92
CA GLU A 230 -15.61 6.14 -16.57
C GLU A 230 -14.62 5.73 -15.46
N VAL A 231 -13.69 4.82 -15.78
CA VAL A 231 -12.77 4.22 -14.81
C VAL A 231 -11.30 4.28 -15.24
N PHE A 232 -10.98 5.11 -16.23
CA PHE A 232 -9.65 5.16 -16.84
C PHE A 232 -8.53 5.31 -15.82
N ASP A 233 -8.62 6.27 -14.92
CA ASP A 233 -7.59 6.53 -13.91
C ASP A 233 -7.41 5.32 -12.97
N LYS A 234 -8.51 4.65 -12.63
CA LYS A 234 -8.47 3.45 -11.80
C LYS A 234 -7.84 2.28 -12.55
N VAL A 235 -8.18 2.08 -13.82
CA VAL A 235 -7.59 1.02 -14.68
C VAL A 235 -6.10 1.26 -14.85
N GLN A 236 -5.70 2.49 -15.17
CA GLN A 236 -4.29 2.87 -15.30
C GLN A 236 -3.51 2.61 -14.01
N TYR A 237 -4.05 3.01 -12.87
CA TYR A 237 -3.44 2.74 -11.57
C TYR A 237 -3.30 1.24 -11.32
N ASP A 238 -4.37 0.45 -11.52
CA ASP A 238 -4.37 -1.01 -11.32
C ASP A 238 -3.37 -1.70 -12.28
N TYR A 239 -3.27 -1.21 -13.53
CA TYR A 239 -2.29 -1.69 -14.50
C TYR A 239 -0.86 -1.42 -14.03
N ILE A 240 -0.54 -0.20 -13.60
CA ILE A 240 0.77 0.14 -13.04
C ILE A 240 1.11 -0.76 -11.84
N GLN A 241 0.15 -0.99 -10.94
CA GLN A 241 0.37 -1.89 -9.80
C GLN A 241 0.63 -3.33 -10.24
N SER A 242 -0.05 -3.79 -11.30
CA SER A 242 0.17 -5.13 -11.85
C SER A 242 1.58 -5.29 -12.43
N LEU A 243 2.08 -4.29 -13.15
CA LEU A 243 3.45 -4.26 -13.68
C LEU A 243 4.49 -4.27 -12.56
N LYS A 244 4.34 -3.41 -11.55
CA LYS A 244 5.22 -3.39 -10.37
C LYS A 244 5.27 -4.74 -9.67
N GLN A 245 4.10 -5.37 -9.49
CA GLN A 245 4.02 -6.69 -8.88
C GLN A 245 4.69 -7.78 -9.72
N ALA A 246 4.59 -7.70 -11.06
CA ALA A 246 5.26 -8.61 -11.96
C ALA A 246 6.79 -8.48 -11.85
N GLN A 247 7.32 -7.26 -11.90
CA GLN A 247 8.75 -6.97 -11.73
C GLN A 247 9.28 -7.43 -10.38
N ARG A 248 8.51 -7.19 -9.31
CA ARG A 248 8.88 -7.68 -7.97
C ARG A 248 8.95 -9.19 -7.89
N ARG A 249 8.00 -9.91 -8.54
CA ARG A 249 8.03 -11.38 -8.61
C ARG A 249 9.22 -11.90 -9.41
N GLU A 250 9.53 -11.27 -10.52
CA GLU A 250 10.69 -11.61 -11.36
C GLU A 250 11.99 -11.40 -10.59
N ALA A 251 12.18 -10.23 -9.98
CA ALA A 251 13.34 -9.95 -9.14
C ALA A 251 13.46 -10.96 -7.98
N ALA A 252 12.36 -11.29 -7.32
CA ALA A 252 12.36 -12.29 -6.24
C ALA A 252 12.74 -13.69 -6.75
N ALA A 253 12.29 -14.09 -7.94
CA ALA A 253 12.66 -15.35 -8.56
C ALA A 253 14.16 -15.41 -8.89
N ALA A 254 14.70 -14.34 -9.48
CA ALA A 254 16.14 -14.22 -9.77
C ALA A 254 16.98 -14.26 -8.48
N LEU A 255 16.53 -13.59 -7.41
CA LEU A 255 17.23 -13.63 -6.12
C LEU A 255 17.16 -15.01 -5.46
N LYS A 256 16.03 -15.72 -5.54
CA LYS A 256 15.93 -17.09 -5.04
C LYS A 256 16.87 -18.06 -5.76
N ALA A 257 17.12 -17.86 -7.04
CA ALA A 257 18.10 -18.65 -7.78
C ALA A 257 19.55 -18.34 -7.33
N ARG A 258 19.81 -17.08 -6.93
CA ARG A 258 21.12 -16.63 -6.45
C ARG A 258 21.39 -17.01 -4.97
N PHE A 259 20.37 -16.98 -4.13
CA PHE A 259 20.48 -17.26 -2.69
C PHE A 259 19.75 -18.57 -2.36
N PRO A 260 20.48 -19.69 -2.15
CA PRO A 260 19.88 -20.96 -1.77
C PRO A 260 19.06 -20.82 -0.48
N VAL A 261 17.83 -21.31 -0.50
CA VAL A 261 16.95 -21.32 0.66
C VAL A 261 16.88 -22.72 1.23
N VAL A 262 17.27 -22.88 2.50
CA VAL A 262 17.18 -24.15 3.23
C VAL A 262 16.14 -23.99 4.33
N TYR A 263 15.17 -24.88 4.38
CA TYR A 263 14.21 -24.97 5.47
C TYR A 263 14.75 -25.96 6.51
N ALA A 264 15.09 -25.47 7.71
CA ALA A 264 15.41 -26.35 8.80
C ALA A 264 14.13 -27.04 9.28
N THR A 265 14.12 -28.36 9.33
CA THR A 265 13.09 -29.14 10.03
C THR A 265 13.32 -29.00 11.54
N ALA A 266 12.27 -28.67 12.29
CA ALA A 266 12.31 -28.75 13.74
C ALA A 266 12.45 -30.24 14.12
N ASP A 267 13.55 -30.60 14.82
CA ASP A 267 13.73 -31.91 15.45
C ASP A 267 12.82 -31.99 16.69
#